data_509a159743e4d5e8abc2a788a71a0598
#
_entry.id   509a159743e4d5e8abc2a788a71a0598
#
_cell.length_a   1.000
_cell.length_b   1.000
_cell.length_c   1.000
_cell.angle_alpha   90.00
_cell.angle_beta   90.00
_cell.angle_gamma   90.00
#
_symmetry.space_group_name_H-M   'P 1'
#
loop_
_entity.id
_entity.type
_entity.pdbx_description
1 polymer ?
#
loop_
_entity_poly.entity_id
_entity_poly.type
_entity_poly.pdbx_seq_one_letter_code
_entity_poly.pdbx_strand_id
1 'polypeptide(L)'
;MPQVSIVVPIYNVERYLSYCLDTLRAQTLRDIEIICVNDGSPDHSAAIAEAHASLDKRIRVINKPNGGLSSARNAGINAARGDYLMFVDSDDYLAEEACESVVSAFESNNADIVTFGAHCVPQKSNNDWLDCVLSPRDRVYREFTEDLLFAESSRPFAWRTAVRKQFIDAHELRFDESVPFGEDQVFHFDIYPLARTTALISDKLYYYRLSRKDSLMSTFANSSKWRVPKHIDIVGAILTHWDERGLMDLCPVRLMDWILDFLCYDLFRLSIDQQKECLAKLGSILESHFEDAVTTANTIFPVMGDIVRTSIELANGSRHDIPRSLARNYTRFRIGLLAMVRDWLRRLFSKDEEGHVEDELENLTERLESEEALGNSLVKLIAQTKSQAYLPQVNNTRSAR
;
A
#
# COMPACT_ATOMS: atom_id res chain seq x y z
N MET A 1 -18.55 -9.38 24.46
CA MET A 1 -18.40 -8.34 23.41
C MET A 1 -17.69 -9.02 22.25
N PRO A 2 -17.91 -8.63 21.01
CA PRO A 2 -17.23 -9.28 19.89
C PRO A 2 -15.71 -9.10 20.00
N GLN A 3 -14.94 -10.11 19.59
CA GLN A 3 -13.50 -9.97 19.49
C GLN A 3 -13.10 -9.15 18.23
N VAL A 4 -13.79 -9.38 17.11
CA VAL A 4 -13.51 -8.71 15.85
C VAL A 4 -14.71 -7.91 15.36
N SER A 5 -14.51 -6.66 14.99
CA SER A 5 -15.44 -5.86 14.20
C SER A 5 -14.97 -5.83 12.75
N ILE A 6 -15.77 -6.35 11.82
CA ILE A 6 -15.51 -6.31 10.39
C ILE A 6 -16.30 -5.15 9.80
N VAL A 7 -15.60 -4.15 9.28
CA VAL A 7 -16.21 -2.98 8.62
C VAL A 7 -16.28 -3.24 7.11
N VAL A 8 -17.51 -3.18 6.57
CA VAL A 8 -17.81 -3.41 5.16
C VAL A 8 -18.40 -2.14 4.56
N PRO A 9 -17.63 -1.30 3.87
CA PRO A 9 -18.14 -0.14 3.14
C PRO A 9 -18.90 -0.62 1.90
N ILE A 10 -20.11 -0.08 1.67
CA ILE A 10 -21.03 -0.53 0.62
C ILE A 10 -21.43 0.66 -0.25
N TYR A 11 -21.10 0.62 -1.55
CA TYR A 11 -21.56 1.56 -2.54
C TYR A 11 -21.58 0.93 -3.94
N ASN A 12 -22.76 0.80 -4.54
CA ASN A 12 -22.97 0.30 -5.91
C ASN A 12 -22.33 -1.09 -6.18
N VAL A 13 -22.65 -2.09 -5.34
CA VAL A 13 -22.03 -3.43 -5.32
C VAL A 13 -23.05 -4.59 -5.26
N GLU A 14 -24.28 -4.39 -5.67
CA GLU A 14 -25.36 -5.39 -5.57
C GLU A 14 -24.99 -6.77 -6.11
N ARG A 15 -24.13 -6.83 -7.14
CA ARG A 15 -23.70 -8.08 -7.79
C ARG A 15 -22.77 -8.94 -6.93
N TYR A 16 -22.07 -8.35 -5.97
CA TYR A 16 -20.99 -8.99 -5.23
C TYR A 16 -21.30 -9.13 -3.74
N LEU A 17 -22.07 -8.20 -3.20
CA LEU A 17 -22.28 -8.02 -1.77
C LEU A 17 -22.80 -9.29 -1.07
N SER A 18 -23.76 -10.00 -1.69
CA SER A 18 -24.34 -11.20 -1.05
C SER A 18 -23.26 -12.26 -0.81
N TYR A 19 -22.38 -12.52 -1.80
CA TYR A 19 -21.30 -13.48 -1.64
C TYR A 19 -20.26 -13.01 -0.60
N CYS A 20 -19.91 -11.74 -0.60
CA CYS A 20 -19.04 -11.15 0.43
C CYS A 20 -19.62 -11.44 1.83
N LEU A 21 -20.86 -11.07 2.08
CA LEU A 21 -21.51 -11.26 3.39
C LEU A 21 -21.67 -12.73 3.77
N ASP A 22 -21.89 -13.64 2.82
CA ASP A 22 -21.93 -15.07 3.09
C ASP A 22 -20.60 -15.59 3.64
N THR A 23 -19.45 -15.16 3.10
CA THR A 23 -18.12 -15.55 3.61
C THR A 23 -17.86 -14.99 5.00
N LEU A 24 -18.33 -13.77 5.31
CA LEU A 24 -18.21 -13.19 6.64
C LEU A 24 -19.10 -13.92 7.66
N ARG A 25 -20.27 -14.39 7.28
CA ARG A 25 -21.14 -15.22 8.11
C ARG A 25 -20.55 -16.61 8.37
N ALA A 26 -19.77 -17.14 7.42
CA ALA A 26 -19.11 -18.43 7.49
C ALA A 26 -17.88 -18.46 8.38
N GLN A 27 -17.38 -17.33 8.88
CA GLN A 27 -16.17 -17.27 9.71
C GLN A 27 -16.18 -18.29 10.84
N THR A 28 -15.05 -19.00 11.05
CA THR A 28 -14.90 -20.01 12.12
C THR A 28 -14.99 -19.37 13.49
N LEU A 29 -14.39 -18.18 13.67
CA LEU A 29 -14.58 -17.36 14.85
C LEU A 29 -16.00 -16.83 14.92
N ARG A 30 -16.77 -17.20 15.96
CA ARG A 30 -18.17 -16.82 16.09
C ARG A 30 -18.39 -15.47 16.78
N ASP A 31 -17.46 -15.06 17.62
CA ASP A 31 -17.54 -13.84 18.43
C ASP A 31 -17.09 -12.60 17.65
N ILE A 32 -17.80 -12.34 16.56
CA ILE A 32 -17.56 -11.23 15.62
C ILE A 32 -18.81 -10.37 15.47
N GLU A 33 -18.66 -9.12 15.07
CA GLU A 33 -19.70 -8.30 14.48
C GLU A 33 -19.33 -7.86 13.07
N ILE A 34 -20.34 -7.71 12.20
CA ILE A 34 -20.18 -7.28 10.81
C ILE A 34 -20.93 -5.96 10.65
N ILE A 35 -20.22 -4.89 10.36
CA ILE A 35 -20.75 -3.53 10.27
C ILE A 35 -20.81 -3.14 8.80
N CYS A 36 -21.97 -3.32 8.20
CA CYS A 36 -22.25 -2.91 6.83
C CYS A 36 -22.56 -1.42 6.79
N VAL A 37 -21.70 -0.61 6.20
CA VAL A 37 -21.93 0.83 6.06
C VAL A 37 -22.37 1.13 4.64
N ASN A 38 -23.68 1.31 4.45
CA ASN A 38 -24.24 1.73 3.18
C ASN A 38 -24.04 3.23 2.99
N ASP A 39 -23.15 3.59 2.10
CA ASP A 39 -22.77 4.97 1.78
C ASP A 39 -23.66 5.57 0.68
N GLY A 40 -24.98 5.45 0.86
CA GLY A 40 -25.96 6.00 -0.08
C GLY A 40 -25.97 5.28 -1.44
N SER A 41 -25.89 3.94 -1.46
CA SER A 41 -25.88 3.14 -2.70
C SER A 41 -27.11 3.43 -3.56
N PRO A 42 -26.93 3.66 -4.88
CA PRO A 42 -28.05 3.89 -5.79
C PRO A 42 -28.74 2.61 -6.28
N ASP A 43 -28.15 1.44 -6.03
CA ASP A 43 -28.60 0.11 -6.44
C ASP A 43 -29.28 -0.65 -5.29
N HIS A 44 -29.49 -1.96 -5.42
CA HIS A 44 -30.13 -2.80 -4.40
C HIS A 44 -29.21 -3.21 -3.25
N SER A 45 -27.97 -2.69 -3.15
CA SER A 45 -27.01 -3.08 -2.13
C SER A 45 -27.55 -2.88 -0.70
N ALA A 46 -28.28 -1.79 -0.43
CA ALA A 46 -28.89 -1.56 0.87
C ALA A 46 -29.88 -2.68 1.25
N ALA A 47 -30.77 -3.07 0.33
CA ALA A 47 -31.73 -4.13 0.55
C ALA A 47 -31.08 -5.50 0.76
N ILE A 48 -29.99 -5.79 0.06
CA ILE A 48 -29.19 -7.01 0.25
C ILE A 48 -28.57 -7.04 1.65
N ALA A 49 -27.95 -5.94 2.11
CA ALA A 49 -27.38 -5.85 3.45
C ALA A 49 -28.43 -6.06 4.55
N GLU A 50 -29.60 -5.43 4.44
CA GLU A 50 -30.72 -5.59 5.38
C GLU A 50 -31.28 -7.04 5.38
N ALA A 51 -31.35 -7.68 4.22
CA ALA A 51 -31.77 -9.08 4.13
C ALA A 51 -30.79 -10.00 4.89
N HIS A 52 -29.47 -9.81 4.73
CA HIS A 52 -28.45 -10.56 5.49
C HIS A 52 -28.51 -10.25 6.99
N ALA A 53 -28.73 -9.00 7.40
CA ALA A 53 -28.89 -8.61 8.79
C ALA A 53 -30.13 -9.29 9.43
N SER A 54 -31.18 -9.53 8.68
CA SER A 54 -32.35 -10.26 9.15
C SER A 54 -32.10 -11.75 9.40
N LEU A 55 -31.08 -12.32 8.72
CA LEU A 55 -30.68 -13.73 8.84
C LEU A 55 -29.58 -13.96 9.91
N ASP A 56 -28.80 -12.95 10.21
CA ASP A 56 -27.65 -13.08 11.13
C ASP A 56 -27.54 -11.83 12.03
N LYS A 57 -27.78 -12.01 13.33
CA LYS A 57 -27.76 -10.92 14.33
C LYS A 57 -26.38 -10.28 14.55
N ARG A 58 -25.31 -10.89 14.01
CA ARG A 58 -23.97 -10.31 14.04
C ARG A 58 -23.81 -9.19 13.00
N ILE A 59 -24.68 -9.13 11.99
CA ILE A 59 -24.70 -8.10 10.95
C ILE A 59 -25.53 -6.91 11.43
N ARG A 60 -24.96 -5.73 11.30
CA ARG A 60 -25.60 -4.46 11.56
C ARG A 60 -25.39 -3.52 10.39
N VAL A 61 -26.49 -2.92 9.91
CA VAL A 61 -26.46 -1.98 8.79
C VAL A 61 -26.50 -0.54 9.31
N ILE A 62 -25.64 0.29 8.77
CA ILE A 62 -25.61 1.74 8.97
C ILE A 62 -25.87 2.40 7.61
N ASN A 63 -26.97 3.14 7.50
CA ASN A 63 -27.27 3.90 6.31
C ASN A 63 -26.85 5.34 6.49
N LYS A 64 -26.05 5.91 5.55
CA LYS A 64 -25.64 7.32 5.57
C LYS A 64 -25.69 7.93 4.17
N PRO A 65 -25.78 9.26 4.05
CA PRO A 65 -25.53 9.94 2.78
C PRO A 65 -24.16 9.62 2.24
N ASN A 66 -24.01 9.57 0.92
CA ASN A 66 -22.71 9.30 0.28
C ASN A 66 -21.68 10.34 0.71
N GLY A 67 -20.57 9.87 1.27
CA GLY A 67 -19.43 10.65 1.72
C GLY A 67 -18.09 10.05 1.27
N GLY A 68 -18.13 8.96 0.48
CA GLY A 68 -16.95 8.26 -0.02
C GLY A 68 -16.42 7.18 0.92
N LEU A 69 -15.42 6.44 0.41
CA LEU A 69 -14.89 5.22 1.05
C LEU A 69 -14.31 5.50 2.45
N SER A 70 -13.51 6.56 2.60
CA SER A 70 -12.96 7.00 3.90
C SER A 70 -14.06 7.26 4.92
N SER A 71 -15.09 8.01 4.53
CA SER A 71 -16.23 8.34 5.38
C SER A 71 -17.03 7.10 5.80
N ALA A 72 -17.20 6.14 4.89
CA ALA A 72 -17.85 4.87 5.20
C ALA A 72 -17.03 4.03 6.19
N ARG A 73 -15.70 3.90 5.97
CA ARG A 73 -14.82 3.19 6.90
C ARG A 73 -14.79 3.86 8.27
N ASN A 74 -14.72 5.18 8.34
CA ASN A 74 -14.75 5.95 9.59
C ASN A 74 -16.06 5.74 10.37
N ALA A 75 -17.20 5.74 9.68
CA ALA A 75 -18.48 5.42 10.31
C ALA A 75 -18.49 4.01 10.91
N GLY A 76 -17.87 3.03 10.22
CA GLY A 76 -17.67 1.69 10.73
C GLY A 76 -16.75 1.65 11.95
N ILE A 77 -15.60 2.33 11.93
CA ILE A 77 -14.68 2.45 13.07
C ILE A 77 -15.41 3.00 14.31
N ASN A 78 -16.18 4.07 14.14
CA ASN A 78 -16.92 4.71 15.23
C ASN A 78 -18.01 3.81 15.81
N ALA A 79 -18.57 2.91 15.01
CA ALA A 79 -19.62 1.98 15.43
C ALA A 79 -19.07 0.67 16.01
N ALA A 80 -17.79 0.38 15.79
CA ALA A 80 -17.13 -0.86 16.17
C ALA A 80 -17.00 -1.01 17.71
N ARG A 81 -17.23 -2.25 18.20
CA ARG A 81 -17.20 -2.64 19.62
C ARG A 81 -16.22 -3.77 19.90
N GLY A 82 -15.66 -4.38 18.85
CA GLY A 82 -14.68 -5.46 18.97
C GLY A 82 -13.31 -4.95 19.39
N ASP A 83 -12.51 -5.85 19.94
CA ASP A 83 -11.13 -5.56 20.34
C ASP A 83 -10.23 -5.29 19.11
N TYR A 84 -10.55 -5.91 18.00
CA TYR A 84 -9.83 -5.80 16.72
C TYR A 84 -10.73 -5.34 15.59
N LEU A 85 -10.19 -4.51 14.70
CA LEU A 85 -10.86 -4.00 13.51
C LEU A 85 -10.28 -4.67 12.27
N MET A 86 -11.15 -5.12 11.38
CA MET A 86 -10.84 -5.55 10.02
C MET A 86 -11.68 -4.78 9.02
N PHE A 87 -11.13 -4.53 7.84
CA PHE A 87 -11.84 -3.89 6.73
C PHE A 87 -11.98 -4.90 5.60
N VAL A 88 -13.17 -4.97 5.00
CA VAL A 88 -13.45 -5.86 3.86
C VAL A 88 -14.20 -5.07 2.79
N ASP A 89 -13.61 -4.94 1.63
CA ASP A 89 -14.27 -4.30 0.49
C ASP A 89 -15.42 -5.21 0.00
N SER A 90 -16.56 -4.61 -0.23
CA SER A 90 -17.84 -5.33 -0.42
C SER A 90 -17.96 -6.11 -1.74
N ASP A 91 -16.97 -5.99 -2.64
CA ASP A 91 -16.84 -6.78 -3.87
C ASP A 91 -15.83 -7.95 -3.73
N ASP A 92 -15.21 -8.10 -2.56
CA ASP A 92 -14.21 -9.12 -2.23
C ASP A 92 -14.76 -10.14 -1.21
N TYR A 93 -13.90 -11.04 -0.71
CA TYR A 93 -14.30 -12.02 0.30
C TYR A 93 -13.12 -12.55 1.14
N LEU A 94 -13.43 -13.13 2.31
CA LEU A 94 -12.46 -13.70 3.24
C LEU A 94 -12.40 -15.23 3.18
N ALA A 95 -11.25 -15.79 3.58
CA ALA A 95 -11.13 -17.18 3.99
C ALA A 95 -11.95 -17.42 5.28
N GLU A 96 -12.45 -18.64 5.49
CA GLU A 96 -13.32 -18.95 6.63
C GLU A 96 -12.60 -18.81 7.98
N GLU A 97 -11.30 -19.04 8.03
CA GLU A 97 -10.42 -18.94 9.21
C GLU A 97 -9.81 -17.54 9.43
N ALA A 98 -10.13 -16.56 8.59
CA ALA A 98 -9.44 -15.26 8.58
C ALA A 98 -9.50 -14.54 9.94
N CYS A 99 -10.67 -14.46 10.56
CA CYS A 99 -10.83 -13.80 11.85
C CYS A 99 -10.07 -14.54 12.97
N GLU A 100 -10.09 -15.86 12.95
CA GLU A 100 -9.40 -16.70 13.95
C GLU A 100 -7.88 -16.56 13.83
N SER A 101 -7.34 -16.63 12.62
CA SER A 101 -5.90 -16.44 12.35
C SER A 101 -5.42 -15.05 12.76
N VAL A 102 -6.19 -14.01 12.46
CA VAL A 102 -5.87 -12.63 12.82
C VAL A 102 -5.87 -12.45 14.36
N VAL A 103 -6.88 -12.96 15.07
CA VAL A 103 -6.93 -12.90 16.54
C VAL A 103 -5.76 -13.65 17.15
N SER A 104 -5.45 -14.86 16.68
CA SER A 104 -4.29 -15.64 17.12
C SER A 104 -2.98 -14.87 16.96
N ALA A 105 -2.80 -14.16 15.82
CA ALA A 105 -1.61 -13.34 15.59
C ALA A 105 -1.52 -12.15 16.55
N PHE A 106 -2.64 -11.47 16.84
CA PHE A 106 -2.71 -10.39 17.83
C PHE A 106 -2.32 -10.86 19.24
N GLU A 107 -2.93 -11.97 19.69
CA GLU A 107 -2.73 -12.49 21.04
C GLU A 107 -1.31 -13.04 21.25
N SER A 108 -0.81 -13.82 20.28
CA SER A 108 0.52 -14.43 20.35
C SER A 108 1.66 -13.40 20.37
N ASN A 109 1.46 -12.25 19.76
CA ASN A 109 2.49 -11.23 19.60
C ASN A 109 2.24 -9.97 20.43
N ASN A 110 1.09 -9.85 21.07
CA ASN A 110 0.60 -8.60 21.66
C ASN A 110 0.69 -7.43 20.68
N ALA A 111 0.25 -7.66 19.44
CA ALA A 111 0.41 -6.71 18.35
C ALA A 111 -0.62 -5.57 18.41
N ASP A 112 -0.26 -4.41 17.88
CA ASP A 112 -1.18 -3.30 17.60
C ASP A 112 -1.72 -3.41 16.17
N ILE A 113 -0.93 -3.99 15.25
CA ILE A 113 -1.26 -4.19 13.84
C ILE A 113 -0.91 -5.62 13.41
N VAL A 114 -1.80 -6.24 12.64
CA VAL A 114 -1.55 -7.50 11.92
C VAL A 114 -1.80 -7.28 10.44
N THR A 115 -0.80 -7.57 9.60
CA THR A 115 -0.91 -7.53 8.13
C THR A 115 -0.78 -8.93 7.57
N PHE A 116 -1.70 -9.31 6.69
CA PHE A 116 -1.77 -10.65 6.12
C PHE A 116 -1.75 -10.64 4.59
N GLY A 117 -1.62 -11.82 3.99
CA GLY A 117 -1.58 -12.01 2.54
C GLY A 117 -2.96 -12.09 1.90
N ALA A 118 -2.97 -12.07 0.56
CA ALA A 118 -4.18 -12.23 -0.22
C ALA A 118 -3.96 -13.03 -1.51
N HIS A 119 -5.06 -13.60 -2.02
CA HIS A 119 -5.15 -14.19 -3.34
C HIS A 119 -5.83 -13.23 -4.31
N CYS A 120 -5.33 -13.13 -5.54
CA CYS A 120 -6.03 -12.44 -6.63
C CYS A 120 -7.04 -13.36 -7.30
N VAL A 121 -8.21 -12.83 -7.65
CA VAL A 121 -9.27 -13.57 -8.33
C VAL A 121 -9.75 -12.80 -9.58
N PRO A 122 -9.65 -13.39 -10.78
CA PRO A 122 -9.05 -14.67 -11.08
C PRO A 122 -7.50 -14.62 -11.01
N GLN A 123 -6.88 -15.69 -10.59
CA GLN A 123 -5.43 -15.80 -10.42
C GLN A 123 -4.63 -15.46 -11.70
N LYS A 124 -5.21 -15.69 -12.88
CA LYS A 124 -4.61 -15.36 -14.17
C LYS A 124 -4.42 -13.87 -14.44
N SER A 125 -5.07 -13.02 -13.67
CA SER A 125 -4.98 -11.55 -13.78
C SER A 125 -3.93 -10.96 -12.86
N ASN A 126 -3.23 -11.79 -12.09
CA ASN A 126 -2.17 -11.36 -11.21
C ASN A 126 -0.92 -10.93 -12.00
N ASN A 127 -0.14 -10.01 -11.45
CA ASN A 127 1.17 -9.63 -11.95
C ASN A 127 2.20 -9.75 -10.82
N ASP A 128 3.49 -9.79 -11.19
CA ASP A 128 4.59 -10.04 -10.24
C ASP A 128 4.62 -9.04 -9.08
N TRP A 129 4.30 -7.76 -9.34
CA TRP A 129 4.23 -6.74 -8.31
C TRP A 129 3.12 -7.03 -7.30
N LEU A 130 1.92 -7.34 -7.79
CA LEU A 130 0.76 -7.61 -6.93
C LEU A 130 0.96 -8.91 -6.13
N ASP A 131 1.55 -9.94 -6.75
CA ASP A 131 1.88 -11.18 -6.05
C ASP A 131 2.90 -10.95 -4.93
N CYS A 132 3.93 -10.17 -5.18
CA CYS A 132 4.91 -9.77 -4.17
C CYS A 132 4.25 -9.01 -3.01
N VAL A 133 3.47 -7.97 -3.31
CA VAL A 133 2.78 -7.15 -2.31
C VAL A 133 1.80 -7.98 -1.47
N LEU A 134 1.10 -8.94 -2.07
CA LEU A 134 0.08 -9.77 -1.40
C LEU A 134 0.64 -11.03 -0.73
N SER A 135 1.95 -11.17 -0.67
CA SER A 135 2.62 -12.33 -0.07
C SER A 135 3.64 -11.88 0.98
N PRO A 136 3.18 -11.33 2.12
CA PRO A 136 4.08 -11.00 3.23
C PRO A 136 4.72 -12.26 3.78
N ARG A 137 5.86 -12.11 4.44
CA ARG A 137 6.51 -13.18 5.20
C ARG A 137 6.17 -13.06 6.68
N ASP A 138 6.25 -14.16 7.43
CA ASP A 138 6.06 -14.12 8.87
C ASP A 138 7.20 -13.31 9.52
N ARG A 139 6.84 -12.19 10.14
CA ARG A 139 7.78 -11.33 10.83
C ARG A 139 7.07 -10.46 11.87
N VAL A 140 7.74 -10.27 13.01
CA VAL A 140 7.22 -9.39 14.08
C VAL A 140 8.21 -8.26 14.31
N TYR A 141 7.72 -7.05 14.18
CA TYR A 141 8.41 -5.81 14.51
C TYR A 141 7.92 -5.32 15.87
N ARG A 142 8.84 -5.13 16.83
CA ARG A 142 8.51 -4.69 18.21
C ARG A 142 8.75 -3.20 18.44
N GLU A 143 9.04 -2.50 17.37
CA GLU A 143 9.17 -1.05 17.26
C GLU A 143 8.97 -0.66 15.78
N PHE A 144 8.76 0.60 15.52
CA PHE A 144 8.74 1.08 14.14
C PHE A 144 10.12 0.95 13.51
N THR A 145 10.15 0.38 12.32
CA THR A 145 11.29 0.45 11.40
C THR A 145 10.78 0.96 10.06
N GLU A 146 11.58 1.74 9.37
CA GLU A 146 11.24 2.27 8.04
C GLU A 146 10.93 1.16 7.01
N ASP A 147 11.48 -0.04 7.22
CA ASP A 147 11.20 -1.21 6.39
C ASP A 147 9.72 -1.56 6.33
N LEU A 148 8.96 -1.35 7.40
CA LEU A 148 7.51 -1.53 7.41
C LEU A 148 6.81 -0.72 6.32
N LEU A 149 7.28 0.50 6.09
CA LEU A 149 6.72 1.38 5.06
C LEU A 149 7.35 1.19 3.68
N PHE A 150 8.64 0.83 3.59
CA PHE A 150 9.38 0.96 2.32
C PHE A 150 9.98 -0.34 1.79
N ALA A 151 10.15 -1.37 2.59
CA ALA A 151 10.78 -2.63 2.18
C ALA A 151 9.85 -3.84 2.31
N GLU A 152 9.15 -3.97 3.43
CA GLU A 152 8.16 -5.05 3.61
C GLU A 152 6.92 -4.76 2.76
N SER A 153 6.31 -5.78 2.21
CA SER A 153 5.07 -5.63 1.43
C SER A 153 3.86 -5.37 2.33
N SER A 154 3.97 -4.46 3.31
CA SER A 154 2.92 -4.12 4.27
C SER A 154 1.87 -3.16 3.72
N ARG A 155 2.23 -2.40 2.69
CA ARG A 155 1.35 -1.47 1.97
C ARG A 155 1.17 -1.91 0.52
N PRO A 156 0.19 -1.42 -0.20
CA PRO A 156 -1.04 -0.72 0.19
C PRO A 156 -2.12 -1.71 0.67
N PHE A 157 -3.36 -1.29 0.60
CA PHE A 157 -4.59 -2.05 0.83
C PHE A 157 -4.95 -2.21 2.31
N ALA A 158 -5.83 -1.32 2.80
CA ALA A 158 -6.35 -1.35 4.17
C ALA A 158 -7.07 -2.67 4.52
N TRP A 159 -7.67 -3.35 3.53
CA TRP A 159 -8.41 -4.59 3.73
C TRP A 159 -7.54 -5.80 4.11
N ARG A 160 -6.21 -5.72 4.00
CA ARG A 160 -5.27 -6.75 4.49
C ARG A 160 -4.60 -6.38 5.80
N THR A 161 -5.10 -5.34 6.46
CA THR A 161 -4.54 -4.82 7.71
C THR A 161 -5.62 -4.84 8.78
N ALA A 162 -5.41 -5.63 9.81
CA ALA A 162 -6.23 -5.61 11.02
C ALA A 162 -5.54 -4.76 12.08
N VAL A 163 -6.32 -4.03 12.88
CA VAL A 163 -5.78 -3.06 13.84
C VAL A 163 -6.49 -3.21 15.19
N ARG A 164 -5.73 -3.12 16.30
CA ARG A 164 -6.30 -3.11 17.65
C ARG A 164 -7.17 -1.85 17.83
N LYS A 165 -8.42 -2.03 18.24
CA LYS A 165 -9.37 -0.89 18.41
C LYS A 165 -8.85 0.14 19.41
N GLN A 166 -8.30 -0.31 20.54
CA GLN A 166 -7.73 0.57 21.54
C GLN A 166 -6.58 1.44 20.99
N PHE A 167 -5.76 0.89 20.09
CA PHE A 167 -4.68 1.64 19.43
C PHE A 167 -5.25 2.72 18.51
N ILE A 168 -6.26 2.40 17.69
CA ILE A 168 -6.97 3.36 16.83
C ILE A 168 -7.56 4.52 17.66
N ASP A 169 -8.21 4.20 18.79
CA ASP A 169 -8.86 5.19 19.64
C ASP A 169 -7.85 6.06 20.39
N ALA A 170 -6.78 5.44 20.91
CA ALA A 170 -5.75 6.16 21.67
C ALA A 170 -4.99 7.19 20.83
N HIS A 171 -4.86 6.96 19.54
CA HIS A 171 -4.18 7.85 18.59
C HIS A 171 -5.14 8.63 17.68
N GLU A 172 -6.46 8.53 17.91
CA GLU A 172 -7.51 9.20 17.12
C GLU A 172 -7.38 8.96 15.60
N LEU A 173 -6.96 7.74 15.22
CA LEU A 173 -6.68 7.39 13.83
C LEU A 173 -7.96 7.20 13.02
N ARG A 174 -8.03 7.86 11.86
CA ARG A 174 -9.14 7.77 10.91
C ARG A 174 -8.60 7.81 9.48
N PHE A 175 -9.37 7.29 8.55
CA PHE A 175 -9.11 7.53 7.13
C PHE A 175 -9.33 9.01 6.81
N ASP A 176 -8.44 9.60 6.03
CA ASP A 176 -8.58 10.99 5.61
C ASP A 176 -9.71 11.13 4.56
N GLU A 177 -10.76 11.86 4.92
CA GLU A 177 -11.91 12.08 4.04
C GLU A 177 -11.64 13.14 2.96
N SER A 178 -10.57 13.91 3.08
CA SER A 178 -10.13 14.87 2.06
C SER A 178 -9.40 14.21 0.89
N VAL A 179 -8.94 12.95 1.06
CA VAL A 179 -8.22 12.17 0.06
C VAL A 179 -9.16 11.11 -0.54
N PRO A 180 -9.81 11.40 -1.67
CA PRO A 180 -10.81 10.50 -2.26
C PRO A 180 -10.22 9.29 -3.01
N PHE A 181 -8.90 9.22 -3.14
CA PHE A 181 -8.18 8.16 -3.85
C PHE A 181 -6.84 7.89 -3.16
N GLY A 182 -6.55 6.62 -2.83
CA GLY A 182 -5.33 6.20 -2.16
C GLY A 182 -5.32 6.54 -0.66
N GLU A 183 -6.49 6.67 -0.05
CA GLU A 183 -6.72 6.89 1.38
C GLU A 183 -6.06 5.80 2.25
N ASP A 184 -5.91 4.60 1.71
CA ASP A 184 -5.21 3.49 2.34
C ASP A 184 -3.70 3.75 2.51
N GLN A 185 -3.07 4.46 1.56
CA GLN A 185 -1.67 4.88 1.69
C GLN A 185 -1.51 5.83 2.88
N VAL A 186 -2.36 6.87 2.96
CA VAL A 186 -2.33 7.82 4.08
C VAL A 186 -2.52 7.08 5.41
N PHE A 187 -3.53 6.22 5.48
CA PHE A 187 -3.81 5.44 6.68
C PHE A 187 -2.64 4.55 7.11
N HIS A 188 -1.93 3.90 6.18
CA HIS A 188 -0.77 3.08 6.51
C HIS A 188 0.43 3.92 7.00
N PHE A 189 0.63 5.10 6.41
CA PHE A 189 1.65 6.03 6.89
C PHE A 189 1.34 6.59 8.29
N ASP A 190 0.06 6.65 8.66
CA ASP A 190 -0.35 7.07 10.01
C ASP A 190 -0.19 5.95 11.06
N ILE A 191 -0.58 4.71 10.72
CA ILE A 191 -0.65 3.64 11.73
C ILE A 191 0.69 2.99 12.03
N TYR A 192 1.53 2.69 11.03
CA TYR A 192 2.77 1.94 11.25
C TYR A 192 3.79 2.67 12.13
N PRO A 193 4.01 4.00 11.97
CA PRO A 193 4.96 4.73 12.82
C PRO A 193 4.56 4.80 14.29
N LEU A 194 3.27 4.69 14.59
CA LEU A 194 2.72 4.79 15.95
C LEU A 194 2.60 3.43 16.66
N ALA A 195 2.65 2.34 15.90
CA ALA A 195 2.49 0.99 16.44
C ALA A 195 3.73 0.54 17.23
N ARG A 196 3.53 0.01 18.44
CA ARG A 196 4.60 -0.61 19.24
C ARG A 196 4.98 -2.00 18.71
N THR A 197 3.98 -2.73 18.21
CA THR A 197 4.22 -4.07 17.66
C THR A 197 3.38 -4.26 16.41
N THR A 198 4.05 -4.59 15.32
CA THR A 198 3.42 -4.98 14.03
C THR A 198 3.79 -6.42 13.71
N ALA A 199 2.79 -7.27 13.48
CA ALA A 199 2.98 -8.64 13.02
C ALA A 199 2.59 -8.75 11.53
N LEU A 200 3.50 -9.27 10.73
CA LEU A 200 3.23 -9.72 9.36
C LEU A 200 3.05 -11.22 9.40
N ILE A 201 1.99 -11.75 8.79
CA ILE A 201 1.73 -13.18 8.69
C ILE A 201 1.61 -13.58 7.21
N SER A 202 2.20 -14.71 6.84
CA SER A 202 2.22 -15.20 5.46
C SER A 202 0.89 -15.80 5.01
N ASP A 203 -0.05 -16.00 5.92
CA ASP A 203 -1.37 -16.53 5.62
C ASP A 203 -2.11 -15.64 4.62
N LYS A 204 -2.63 -16.23 3.54
CA LYS A 204 -3.43 -15.53 2.54
C LYS A 204 -4.91 -15.64 2.90
N LEU A 205 -5.39 -14.68 3.67
CA LEU A 205 -6.72 -14.70 4.29
C LEU A 205 -7.79 -13.93 3.51
N TYR A 206 -7.41 -13.25 2.44
CA TYR A 206 -8.28 -12.39 1.65
C TYR A 206 -8.27 -12.79 0.18
N TYR A 207 -9.41 -12.61 -0.50
CA TYR A 207 -9.56 -12.87 -1.93
C TYR A 207 -9.93 -11.58 -2.65
N TYR A 208 -8.94 -10.97 -3.30
CA TYR A 208 -9.06 -9.70 -3.99
C TYR A 208 -9.53 -9.89 -5.43
N ARG A 209 -10.66 -9.29 -5.78
CA ARG A 209 -11.29 -9.40 -7.11
C ARG A 209 -10.75 -8.35 -8.09
N LEU A 210 -9.98 -8.78 -9.09
CA LEU A 210 -9.32 -7.91 -10.08
C LEU A 210 -10.20 -7.50 -11.27
N SER A 211 -11.26 -8.24 -11.60
CA SER A 211 -11.99 -8.09 -12.87
C SER A 211 -13.34 -7.39 -12.72
N ARG A 212 -13.36 -6.26 -12.02
CA ARG A 212 -14.57 -5.43 -11.92
C ARG A 212 -14.52 -4.30 -12.95
N LYS A 213 -15.50 -4.26 -13.91
CA LYS A 213 -15.56 -3.24 -14.96
C LYS A 213 -15.78 -1.81 -14.42
N ASP A 214 -16.42 -1.68 -13.25
CA ASP A 214 -16.78 -0.39 -12.65
C ASP A 214 -15.94 -0.10 -11.38
N SER A 215 -14.77 -0.72 -11.24
CA SER A 215 -13.90 -0.42 -10.10
C SER A 215 -13.24 0.95 -10.26
N LEU A 216 -13.02 1.67 -9.16
CA LEU A 216 -12.28 2.93 -9.14
C LEU A 216 -10.91 2.77 -9.83
N MET A 217 -10.24 1.64 -9.57
CA MET A 217 -8.96 1.32 -10.20
C MET A 217 -9.06 1.17 -11.72
N SER A 218 -10.13 0.54 -12.26
CA SER A 218 -10.31 0.38 -13.71
C SER A 218 -10.62 1.70 -14.42
N THR A 219 -11.32 2.60 -13.75
CA THR A 219 -11.71 3.91 -14.30
C THR A 219 -10.51 4.86 -14.38
N PHE A 220 -9.58 4.79 -13.42
CA PHE A 220 -8.51 5.78 -13.24
C PHE A 220 -7.11 5.25 -13.58
N ALA A 221 -6.91 3.94 -13.69
CA ALA A 221 -5.59 3.32 -13.93
C ALA A 221 -4.90 3.75 -15.23
N ASN A 222 -5.64 4.22 -16.23
CA ASN A 222 -5.11 4.44 -17.58
C ASN A 222 -4.69 5.89 -17.89
N SER A 223 -4.77 6.83 -16.94
CA SER A 223 -4.44 8.23 -17.19
C SER A 223 -3.49 8.82 -16.17
N SER A 224 -2.19 8.88 -16.49
CA SER A 224 -1.18 9.58 -15.67
C SER A 224 -1.56 11.04 -15.41
N LYS A 225 -2.24 11.68 -16.38
CA LYS A 225 -2.75 13.05 -16.25
C LYS A 225 -3.69 13.24 -15.06
N TRP A 226 -4.53 12.27 -14.79
CA TRP A 226 -5.42 12.29 -13.63
C TRP A 226 -4.73 11.81 -12.36
N ARG A 227 -3.91 10.77 -12.47
CA ARG A 227 -3.31 10.06 -11.34
C ARG A 227 -2.24 10.90 -10.63
N VAL A 228 -1.33 11.55 -11.37
CA VAL A 228 -0.20 12.29 -10.76
C VAL A 228 -0.65 13.40 -9.83
N PRO A 229 -1.61 14.29 -10.17
CA PRO A 229 -2.12 15.27 -9.23
C PRO A 229 -2.69 14.66 -7.95
N LYS A 230 -3.38 13.51 -8.06
CA LYS A 230 -3.94 12.79 -6.90
C LYS A 230 -2.86 12.16 -6.02
N HIS A 231 -1.81 11.62 -6.63
CA HIS A 231 -0.65 11.13 -5.89
C HIS A 231 0.07 12.25 -5.13
N ILE A 232 0.12 13.47 -5.69
CA ILE A 232 0.65 14.63 -4.98
C ILE A 232 -0.26 15.02 -3.80
N ASP A 233 -1.59 14.92 -3.94
CA ASP A 233 -2.54 15.12 -2.83
C ASP A 233 -2.28 14.11 -1.69
N ILE A 234 -2.06 12.83 -2.02
CA ILE A 234 -1.70 11.78 -1.05
C ILE A 234 -0.40 12.14 -0.31
N VAL A 235 0.64 12.54 -1.06
CA VAL A 235 1.92 12.98 -0.45
C VAL A 235 1.70 14.16 0.48
N GLY A 236 0.93 15.17 0.06
CA GLY A 236 0.60 16.32 0.89
C GLY A 236 -0.11 15.93 2.19
N ALA A 237 -1.10 15.05 2.12
CA ALA A 237 -1.81 14.56 3.30
C ALA A 237 -0.87 13.80 4.26
N ILE A 238 -0.05 12.88 3.74
CA ILE A 238 0.93 12.15 4.55
C ILE A 238 1.89 13.11 5.27
N LEU A 239 2.46 14.08 4.56
CA LEU A 239 3.42 15.00 5.14
C LEU A 239 2.75 15.93 6.19
N THR A 240 1.52 16.38 5.94
CA THR A 240 0.74 17.17 6.91
C THR A 240 0.49 16.36 8.18
N HIS A 241 0.01 15.11 8.07
CA HIS A 241 -0.23 14.24 9.23
C HIS A 241 1.05 13.94 10.00
N TRP A 242 2.16 13.70 9.29
CA TRP A 242 3.45 13.43 9.92
C TRP A 242 4.02 14.65 10.65
N ASP A 243 3.88 15.83 10.07
CA ASP A 243 4.31 17.08 10.69
C ASP A 243 3.49 17.38 11.97
N GLU A 244 2.16 17.31 11.89
CA GLU A 244 1.26 17.48 13.02
C GLU A 244 1.53 16.51 14.18
N ARG A 245 2.05 15.31 13.88
CA ARG A 245 2.36 14.25 14.85
C ARG A 245 3.83 14.23 15.28
N GLY A 246 4.67 15.10 14.73
CA GLY A 246 6.12 15.16 15.03
C GLY A 246 6.88 13.91 14.54
N LEU A 247 6.48 13.33 13.40
CA LEU A 247 7.06 12.11 12.83
C LEU A 247 8.08 12.37 11.72
N MET A 248 8.26 13.63 11.28
CA MET A 248 9.09 13.98 10.12
C MET A 248 10.55 13.53 10.26
N ASP A 249 11.07 13.46 11.48
CA ASP A 249 12.46 13.08 11.75
C ASP A 249 12.71 11.57 11.80
N LEU A 250 11.66 10.74 11.69
CA LEU A 250 11.81 9.29 11.82
C LEU A 250 12.63 8.67 10.68
N CYS A 251 12.40 9.10 9.44
CA CYS A 251 13.08 8.57 8.25
C CYS A 251 13.00 9.53 7.05
N PRO A 252 13.48 10.80 7.19
CA PRO A 252 13.27 11.84 6.17
C PRO A 252 13.84 11.49 4.80
N VAL A 253 14.99 10.83 4.74
CA VAL A 253 15.64 10.44 3.48
C VAL A 253 14.84 9.34 2.76
N ARG A 254 14.37 8.33 3.50
CA ARG A 254 13.55 7.24 2.94
C ARG A 254 12.19 7.73 2.49
N LEU A 255 11.60 8.64 3.26
CA LEU A 255 10.34 9.29 2.92
C LEU A 255 10.49 10.09 1.62
N MET A 256 11.54 10.91 1.50
CA MET A 256 11.84 11.67 0.29
C MET A 256 12.08 10.75 -0.92
N ASP A 257 12.85 9.67 -0.75
CA ASP A 257 13.11 8.69 -1.82
C ASP A 257 11.80 8.06 -2.31
N TRP A 258 10.93 7.67 -1.38
CA TRP A 258 9.63 7.13 -1.71
C TRP A 258 8.73 8.15 -2.44
N ILE A 259 8.70 9.41 -1.99
CA ILE A 259 7.91 10.48 -2.63
C ILE A 259 8.33 10.63 -4.10
N LEU A 260 9.62 10.73 -4.34
CA LEU A 260 10.14 10.94 -5.70
C LEU A 260 9.96 9.69 -6.59
N ASP A 261 10.11 8.48 -6.03
CA ASP A 261 9.84 7.23 -6.74
C ASP A 261 8.35 7.07 -7.08
N PHE A 262 7.48 7.41 -6.14
CA PHE A 262 6.03 7.32 -6.30
C PHE A 262 5.47 8.28 -7.37
N LEU A 263 6.12 9.43 -7.58
CA LEU A 263 5.61 10.49 -8.46
C LEU A 263 6.35 10.59 -9.80
N CYS A 264 7.67 10.58 -9.78
CA CYS A 264 8.47 11.12 -10.89
C CYS A 264 8.37 10.31 -12.18
N TYR A 265 8.19 8.98 -12.10
CA TYR A 265 8.08 8.14 -13.30
C TYR A 265 6.89 8.55 -14.18
N ASP A 266 5.72 8.73 -13.58
CA ASP A 266 4.52 9.15 -14.29
C ASP A 266 4.51 10.66 -14.57
N LEU A 267 5.05 11.47 -13.66
CA LEU A 267 5.13 12.92 -13.79
C LEU A 267 5.90 13.33 -15.04
N PHE A 268 7.07 12.75 -15.28
CA PHE A 268 7.88 13.06 -16.46
C PHE A 268 7.29 12.56 -17.80
N ARG A 269 6.17 11.86 -17.78
CA ARG A 269 5.39 11.45 -18.97
C ARG A 269 4.25 12.40 -19.31
N LEU A 270 3.97 13.36 -18.45
CA LEU A 270 2.97 14.39 -18.69
C LEU A 270 3.44 15.42 -19.74
N SER A 271 2.53 16.26 -20.24
CA SER A 271 2.91 17.42 -21.02
C SER A 271 3.75 18.40 -20.18
N ILE A 272 4.56 19.23 -20.83
CA ILE A 272 5.45 20.18 -20.13
C ILE A 272 4.66 21.11 -19.19
N ASP A 273 3.50 21.60 -19.61
CA ASP A 273 2.67 22.48 -18.78
C ASP A 273 2.14 21.73 -17.53
N GLN A 274 1.70 20.49 -17.70
CA GLN A 274 1.28 19.65 -16.57
C GLN A 274 2.45 19.28 -15.65
N GLN A 275 3.66 19.01 -16.21
CA GLN A 275 4.85 18.80 -15.38
C GLN A 275 5.15 20.03 -14.53
N LYS A 276 5.07 21.25 -15.10
CA LYS A 276 5.30 22.51 -14.38
C LYS A 276 4.32 22.66 -13.21
N GLU A 277 3.03 22.47 -13.48
CA GLU A 277 1.98 22.55 -12.47
C GLU A 277 2.21 21.54 -11.33
N CYS A 278 2.45 20.29 -11.68
CA CYS A 278 2.68 19.21 -10.70
C CYS A 278 3.96 19.42 -9.89
N LEU A 279 5.07 19.81 -10.54
CA LEU A 279 6.33 20.09 -9.84
C LEU A 279 6.20 21.32 -8.93
N ALA A 280 5.53 22.39 -9.38
CA ALA A 280 5.31 23.56 -8.52
C ALA A 280 4.48 23.19 -7.28
N LYS A 281 3.41 22.41 -7.44
CA LYS A 281 2.60 21.94 -6.31
C LYS A 281 3.43 21.07 -5.36
N LEU A 282 4.21 20.13 -5.89
CA LEU A 282 5.11 19.28 -5.10
C LEU A 282 6.16 20.13 -4.37
N GLY A 283 6.76 21.13 -5.03
CA GLY A 283 7.75 22.03 -4.46
C GLY A 283 7.20 22.79 -3.25
N SER A 284 6.00 23.35 -3.35
CA SER A 284 5.32 24.00 -2.22
C SER A 284 5.12 23.07 -1.03
N ILE A 285 4.70 21.82 -1.28
CA ILE A 285 4.49 20.82 -0.24
C ILE A 285 5.83 20.48 0.44
N LEU A 286 6.87 20.19 -0.35
CA LEU A 286 8.17 19.80 0.20
C LEU A 286 8.84 20.92 1.00
N GLU A 287 8.75 22.17 0.50
CA GLU A 287 9.29 23.33 1.19
C GLU A 287 8.58 23.63 2.52
N SER A 288 7.28 23.27 2.62
CA SER A 288 6.49 23.48 3.83
C SER A 288 6.78 22.48 4.94
N HIS A 289 7.24 21.27 4.61
CA HIS A 289 7.32 20.15 5.57
C HIS A 289 8.74 19.65 5.84
N PHE A 290 9.72 19.97 4.98
CA PHE A 290 11.12 19.59 5.21
C PHE A 290 11.93 20.84 5.57
N GLU A 291 12.77 20.75 6.59
CA GLU A 291 13.68 21.83 6.98
C GLU A 291 14.64 22.21 5.83
N ASP A 292 15.22 21.21 5.16
CA ASP A 292 15.99 21.36 3.91
C ASP A 292 15.70 20.20 2.96
N ALA A 293 14.64 20.34 2.18
CA ALA A 293 14.19 19.33 1.23
C ALA A 293 15.27 19.01 0.15
N VAL A 294 16.01 20.03 -0.29
CA VAL A 294 17.04 19.87 -1.34
C VAL A 294 18.22 19.06 -0.81
N THR A 295 18.72 19.38 0.38
CA THR A 295 19.80 18.62 1.01
C THR A 295 19.37 17.20 1.31
N THR A 296 18.15 16.99 1.84
CA THR A 296 17.60 15.66 2.08
C THR A 296 17.57 14.81 0.79
N ALA A 297 17.09 15.40 -0.32
CA ALA A 297 17.05 14.71 -1.62
C ALA A 297 18.45 14.45 -2.21
N ASN A 298 19.42 15.35 -1.98
CA ASN A 298 20.81 15.18 -2.42
C ASN A 298 21.51 14.00 -1.73
N THR A 299 21.11 13.64 -0.51
CA THR A 299 21.66 12.45 0.16
C THR A 299 21.30 11.16 -0.54
N ILE A 300 20.17 11.13 -1.29
CA ILE A 300 19.76 9.99 -2.10
C ILE A 300 20.63 9.94 -3.37
N PHE A 301 20.60 11.01 -4.16
CA PHE A 301 21.39 11.21 -5.36
C PHE A 301 21.26 12.66 -5.88
N PRO A 302 22.30 13.24 -6.52
CA PRO A 302 22.25 14.63 -6.99
C PRO A 302 21.05 14.98 -7.87
N VAL A 303 20.60 14.07 -8.76
CA VAL A 303 19.43 14.32 -9.60
C VAL A 303 18.14 14.47 -8.80
N MET A 304 18.02 13.83 -7.64
CA MET A 304 16.86 13.97 -6.74
C MET A 304 16.83 15.38 -6.14
N GLY A 305 17.97 15.88 -5.70
CA GLY A 305 18.12 17.28 -5.28
C GLY A 305 17.79 18.28 -6.38
N ASP A 306 18.19 18.00 -7.64
CA ASP A 306 17.84 18.85 -8.78
C ASP A 306 16.33 18.86 -9.08
N ILE A 307 15.64 17.73 -8.89
CA ILE A 307 14.17 17.63 -9.02
C ILE A 307 13.50 18.49 -7.95
N VAL A 308 13.89 18.32 -6.68
CA VAL A 308 13.32 19.05 -5.55
C VAL A 308 13.59 20.55 -5.68
N ARG A 309 14.83 20.95 -6.00
CA ARG A 309 15.20 22.36 -6.25
C ARG A 309 14.36 22.95 -7.38
N THR A 310 14.23 22.24 -8.53
CA THR A 310 13.41 22.69 -9.66
C THR A 310 11.94 22.86 -9.23
N SER A 311 11.42 21.94 -8.41
CA SER A 311 10.04 22.00 -7.92
C SER A 311 9.81 23.24 -7.04
N ILE A 312 10.70 23.51 -6.11
CA ILE A 312 10.63 24.70 -5.22
C ILE A 312 10.80 26.00 -6.02
N GLU A 313 11.74 26.05 -6.95
CA GLU A 313 11.96 27.22 -7.80
C GLU A 313 10.76 27.51 -8.72
N LEU A 314 10.05 26.49 -9.21
CA LEU A 314 8.80 26.64 -9.94
C LEU A 314 7.67 27.13 -9.02
N ALA A 315 7.59 26.62 -7.80
CA ALA A 315 6.58 27.02 -6.82
C ALA A 315 6.68 28.48 -6.42
N ASN A 316 7.89 28.97 -6.15
CA ASN A 316 8.13 30.35 -5.72
C ASN A 316 8.32 31.35 -6.89
N GLY A 317 8.20 30.88 -8.15
CA GLY A 317 8.29 31.73 -9.34
C GLY A 317 9.71 32.18 -9.73
N SER A 318 10.76 31.68 -9.06
CA SER A 318 12.17 31.99 -9.44
C SER A 318 12.62 31.24 -10.69
N ARG A 319 11.85 30.26 -11.12
CA ARG A 319 12.06 29.48 -12.36
C ARG A 319 10.76 29.38 -13.15
N HIS A 320 10.88 29.39 -14.48
CA HIS A 320 9.73 29.26 -15.39
C HIS A 320 9.80 28.03 -16.31
N ASP A 321 10.94 27.34 -16.36
CA ASP A 321 11.19 26.20 -17.25
C ASP A 321 11.80 24.99 -16.50
N ILE A 322 11.43 23.80 -16.96
CA ILE A 322 12.02 22.54 -16.49
C ILE A 322 13.32 22.28 -17.30
N PRO A 323 14.45 21.98 -16.63
CA PRO A 323 15.68 21.60 -17.34
C PRO A 323 15.46 20.37 -18.24
N ARG A 324 15.79 20.47 -19.51
CA ARG A 324 15.60 19.37 -20.49
C ARG A 324 16.32 18.08 -20.10
N SER A 325 17.39 18.19 -19.31
CA SER A 325 18.16 17.04 -18.79
C SER A 325 17.48 16.34 -17.61
N LEU A 326 16.56 16.99 -16.89
CA LEU A 326 16.05 16.51 -15.61
C LEU A 326 15.37 15.14 -15.72
N ALA A 327 14.37 15.02 -16.58
CA ALA A 327 13.67 13.77 -16.85
C ALA A 327 14.61 12.66 -17.35
N ARG A 328 15.54 13.02 -18.27
CA ARG A 328 16.53 12.08 -18.80
C ARG A 328 17.50 11.60 -17.71
N ASN A 329 17.98 12.49 -16.85
CA ASN A 329 18.90 12.13 -15.79
C ASN A 329 18.20 11.26 -14.73
N TYR A 330 16.94 11.59 -14.37
CA TYR A 330 16.13 10.74 -13.49
C TYR A 330 15.93 9.34 -14.10
N THR A 331 15.50 9.27 -15.36
CA THR A 331 15.28 7.99 -16.04
C THR A 331 16.57 7.17 -16.11
N ARG A 332 17.70 7.82 -16.42
CA ARG A 332 19.02 7.15 -16.44
C ARG A 332 19.43 6.62 -15.08
N PHE A 333 19.14 7.36 -14.02
CA PHE A 333 19.42 6.94 -12.65
C PHE A 333 18.53 5.75 -12.24
N ARG A 334 17.22 5.89 -12.34
CA ARG A 334 16.28 4.86 -11.85
C ARG A 334 16.18 3.62 -12.75
N ILE A 335 16.05 3.81 -14.05
CA ILE A 335 15.85 2.72 -15.02
C ILE A 335 17.17 2.16 -15.53
N GLY A 336 18.16 3.02 -15.78
CA GLY A 336 19.48 2.60 -16.24
C GLY A 336 20.17 1.68 -15.24
N LEU A 337 20.08 1.99 -13.96
CA LEU A 337 20.59 1.16 -12.88
C LEU A 337 19.84 -0.18 -12.79
N LEU A 338 18.51 -0.15 -12.87
CA LEU A 338 17.66 -1.35 -12.88
C LEU A 338 17.96 -2.25 -14.10
N ALA A 339 18.21 -1.66 -15.27
CA ALA A 339 18.59 -2.41 -16.46
C ALA A 339 19.98 -3.04 -16.30
N MET A 340 20.94 -2.34 -15.74
CA MET A 340 22.28 -2.87 -15.45
C MET A 340 22.24 -4.03 -14.46
N VAL A 341 21.49 -3.89 -13.37
CA VAL A 341 21.33 -4.96 -12.37
C VAL A 341 20.58 -6.15 -12.95
N ARG A 342 19.54 -5.93 -13.73
CA ARG A 342 18.80 -7.01 -14.41
C ARG A 342 19.70 -7.75 -15.40
N ASP A 343 20.52 -7.07 -16.17
CA ASP A 343 21.46 -7.70 -17.11
C ASP A 343 22.59 -8.44 -16.39
N TRP A 344 23.07 -7.90 -15.27
CA TRP A 344 24.04 -8.56 -14.41
C TRP A 344 23.44 -9.84 -13.77
N LEU A 345 22.24 -9.76 -13.22
CA LEU A 345 21.51 -10.92 -12.67
C LEU A 345 21.24 -11.97 -13.75
N ARG A 346 20.84 -11.59 -14.97
CA ARG A 346 20.69 -12.53 -16.09
C ARG A 346 21.97 -13.27 -16.43
N ARG A 347 23.14 -12.60 -16.36
CA ARG A 347 24.46 -13.24 -16.60
C ARG A 347 24.83 -14.19 -15.47
N LEU A 348 24.50 -13.89 -14.23
CA LEU A 348 24.70 -14.76 -13.06
C LEU A 348 23.87 -16.04 -13.17
N PHE A 349 22.57 -15.89 -13.42
CA PHE A 349 21.64 -17.04 -13.52
C PHE A 349 21.75 -17.84 -14.83
N SER A 350 22.53 -17.38 -15.79
CA SER A 350 22.84 -18.15 -17.01
C SER A 350 24.04 -19.09 -16.88
N LYS A 351 24.73 -19.09 -15.74
CA LYS A 351 25.80 -20.02 -15.40
C LYS A 351 25.28 -21.05 -14.41
N ASP A 352 25.32 -22.31 -14.79
CA ASP A 352 24.77 -23.49 -14.09
C ASP A 352 25.47 -23.87 -12.75
N GLU A 353 25.97 -22.93 -11.95
CA GLU A 353 26.61 -23.20 -10.67
C GLU A 353 25.87 -22.48 -9.53
N GLU A 354 24.94 -23.17 -8.86
CA GLU A 354 24.09 -22.65 -7.79
C GLU A 354 24.85 -22.09 -6.57
N GLY A 355 26.02 -22.61 -6.22
CA GLY A 355 26.79 -22.17 -5.05
C GLY A 355 27.51 -20.82 -5.19
N HIS A 356 27.84 -20.42 -6.41
CA HIS A 356 28.58 -19.17 -6.67
C HIS A 356 27.67 -17.93 -6.68
N VAL A 357 26.38 -18.15 -6.86
CA VAL A 357 25.37 -17.09 -6.95
C VAL A 357 25.00 -16.54 -5.58
N GLU A 358 24.96 -17.37 -4.54
CA GLU A 358 24.68 -16.92 -3.17
C GLU A 358 25.83 -16.08 -2.62
N ASP A 359 27.08 -16.50 -2.79
CA ASP A 359 28.27 -15.77 -2.35
C ASP A 359 28.44 -14.43 -3.08
N GLU A 360 28.15 -14.37 -4.39
CA GLU A 360 28.21 -13.13 -5.16
C GLU A 360 27.03 -12.18 -4.84
N LEU A 361 25.84 -12.71 -4.54
CA LEU A 361 24.70 -11.91 -4.08
C LEU A 361 24.92 -11.34 -2.68
N GLU A 362 25.53 -12.11 -1.77
CA GLU A 362 25.88 -11.66 -0.43
C GLU A 362 26.95 -10.57 -0.47
N ASN A 363 27.98 -10.77 -1.28
CA ASN A 363 29.06 -9.78 -1.52
C ASN A 363 28.55 -8.50 -2.20
N LEU A 364 27.55 -8.62 -3.11
CA LEU A 364 26.91 -7.47 -3.72
C LEU A 364 26.01 -6.73 -2.71
N THR A 365 25.29 -7.46 -1.88
CA THR A 365 24.44 -6.89 -0.83
C THR A 365 25.29 -6.11 0.17
N GLU A 366 26.43 -6.67 0.65
CA GLU A 366 27.37 -5.98 1.53
C GLU A 366 28.01 -4.73 0.87
N ARG A 367 28.34 -4.81 -0.42
CA ARG A 367 28.88 -3.64 -1.17
C ARG A 367 27.84 -2.57 -1.39
N LEU A 368 26.57 -2.93 -1.54
CA LEU A 368 25.45 -2.01 -1.73
C LEU A 368 24.97 -1.39 -0.42
N GLU A 369 25.06 -2.13 0.70
CA GLU A 369 24.84 -1.60 2.04
C GLU A 369 25.96 -0.62 2.45
N SER A 370 27.18 -0.80 1.93
CA SER A 370 28.29 0.15 2.14
C SER A 370 28.23 1.41 1.26
N GLU A 371 27.46 1.39 0.19
CA GLU A 371 27.14 2.55 -0.66
C GLU A 371 25.69 2.98 -0.39
N GLU A 372 25.45 3.61 0.77
CA GLU A 372 24.13 3.97 1.33
C GLU A 372 23.11 4.60 0.34
N ALA A 373 23.57 5.26 -0.71
CA ALA A 373 22.74 5.92 -1.71
C ALA A 373 22.16 5.00 -2.80
N LEU A 374 22.77 3.84 -3.05
CA LEU A 374 22.39 2.87 -4.09
C LEU A 374 21.54 1.71 -3.55
N GLY A 375 21.58 1.48 -2.22
CA GLY A 375 21.11 0.27 -1.57
C GLY A 375 19.63 -0.02 -1.75
N ASN A 376 18.79 0.97 -1.64
CA ASN A 376 17.36 0.73 -1.42
C ASN A 376 16.57 0.26 -2.65
N SER A 377 16.88 0.77 -3.84
CA SER A 377 16.23 0.29 -5.08
C SER A 377 16.78 -1.05 -5.54
N LEU A 378 18.06 -1.31 -5.25
CA LEU A 378 18.76 -2.55 -5.56
C LEU A 378 18.42 -3.66 -4.58
N VAL A 379 18.29 -3.38 -3.29
CA VAL A 379 17.82 -4.34 -2.27
C VAL A 379 16.39 -4.80 -2.57
N LYS A 380 15.50 -3.90 -3.01
CA LYS A 380 14.16 -4.28 -3.51
C LYS A 380 14.24 -5.23 -4.70
N LEU A 381 15.11 -4.95 -5.67
CA LEU A 381 15.25 -5.78 -6.87
C LEU A 381 15.90 -7.13 -6.53
N ILE A 382 16.89 -7.17 -5.64
CA ILE A 382 17.53 -8.39 -5.16
C ILE A 382 16.55 -9.23 -4.35
N ALA A 383 15.73 -8.63 -3.48
CA ALA A 383 14.68 -9.31 -2.74
C ALA A 383 13.61 -9.91 -3.68
N GLN A 384 13.20 -9.16 -4.71
CA GLN A 384 12.28 -9.64 -5.75
C GLN A 384 12.88 -10.80 -6.55
N THR A 385 14.18 -10.76 -6.84
CA THR A 385 14.86 -11.79 -7.63
C THR A 385 15.15 -13.04 -6.79
N LYS A 386 15.49 -12.90 -5.50
CA LYS A 386 15.59 -14.04 -4.56
C LYS A 386 14.24 -14.75 -4.43
N SER A 387 13.13 -14.02 -4.35
CA SER A 387 11.77 -14.59 -4.34
C SER A 387 11.44 -15.36 -5.62
N GLN A 388 11.94 -14.95 -6.78
CA GLN A 388 11.74 -15.66 -8.05
C GLN A 388 12.63 -16.89 -8.20
N ALA A 389 13.83 -16.91 -7.63
CA ALA A 389 14.77 -18.02 -7.68
C ALA A 389 14.34 -19.23 -6.82
N TYR A 390 13.53 -18.99 -5.78
CA TYR A 390 12.99 -20.05 -4.90
C TYR A 390 11.62 -20.61 -5.33
N LEU A 391 11.07 -20.21 -6.47
CA LEU A 391 9.90 -20.87 -7.03
C LEU A 391 10.33 -22.19 -7.72
N PRO A 392 9.81 -23.38 -7.32
CA PRO A 392 10.13 -24.62 -7.99
C PRO A 392 9.73 -24.51 -9.45
N GLN A 393 10.68 -24.82 -10.37
CA GLN A 393 10.38 -24.98 -11.77
C GLN A 393 9.34 -26.10 -11.91
N VAL A 394 8.10 -25.74 -12.20
CA VAL A 394 7.09 -26.72 -12.61
C VAL A 394 7.52 -27.23 -13.97
N ASN A 395 8.13 -28.41 -13.97
CA ASN A 395 8.51 -29.16 -15.17
C ASN A 395 7.28 -29.37 -16.05
N ASN A 396 7.20 -28.59 -17.12
CA ASN A 396 6.31 -28.84 -18.24
C ASN A 396 6.87 -30.01 -19.09
N THR A 397 6.75 -31.21 -18.59
CA THR A 397 6.85 -32.41 -19.47
C THR A 397 5.49 -32.62 -20.12
N ARG A 398 5.27 -32.02 -21.27
CA ARG A 398 4.31 -32.51 -22.24
C ARG A 398 4.89 -33.79 -22.83
N SER A 399 4.42 -34.95 -22.39
CA SER A 399 4.54 -36.18 -23.13
C SER A 399 3.52 -36.18 -24.27
N ALA A 400 4.03 -36.26 -25.47
CA ALA A 400 3.27 -36.64 -26.65
C ALA A 400 2.75 -38.07 -26.50
N ARG A 401 1.44 -38.25 -26.62
CA ARG A 401 0.75 -39.31 -27.36
C ARG A 401 -0.72 -38.97 -27.52
#